data_8ffed0f9996a3f89fdecb7c66dd05185
#
_entry.id   8ffed0f9996a3f89fdecb7c66dd05185
#
_cell.length_a   1.000
_cell.length_b   1.000
_cell.length_c   1.000
_cell.angle_alpha   90.00
_cell.angle_beta   90.00
_cell.angle_gamma   90.00
#
_symmetry.space_group_name_H-M   'P 1'
#
loop_
_entity.id
_entity.type
_entity.pdbx_description
1 polymer ?
#
loop_
_entity_poly.entity_id
_entity_poly.type
_entity_poly.pdbx_seq_one_letter_code
_entity_poly.pdbx_strand_id
1 'polypeptide(L)'
;MLRISVIARAEDTTITLEGRVVGPWVDELRHCWQQLRVAGRPVRVDLDGVAFIDARGRELLGEMHADRAVLVTGDVMMRAVVDEIAGRVPRPDR
;
A
#
# COMPACT_ATOMS: atom_id res chain seq x y z
N MET A 1 15.27 -4.85 0.22
CA MET A 1 15.19 -3.71 1.14
C MET A 1 14.02 -2.82 0.80
N LEU A 2 13.41 -2.23 1.78
CA LEU A 2 12.27 -1.33 1.58
C LEU A 2 12.54 -0.01 2.30
N ARG A 3 12.33 1.09 1.59
CA ARG A 3 12.38 2.42 2.20
C ARG A 3 10.94 2.89 2.41
N ILE A 4 10.64 3.27 3.64
CA ILE A 4 9.32 3.78 4.01
C ILE A 4 9.48 5.23 4.44
N SER A 5 8.79 6.13 3.77
CA SER A 5 8.78 7.55 4.11
C SER A 5 7.36 7.97 4.40
N VAL A 6 7.17 8.77 5.45
CA VAL A 6 5.85 9.24 5.85
C VAL A 6 5.82 10.76 5.75
N ILE A 7 4.87 11.27 4.99
CA ILE A 7 4.70 12.70 4.79
C ILE A 7 3.30 13.10 5.21
N ALA A 8 3.23 13.93 6.26
CA ALA A 8 1.94 14.45 6.72
C ALA A 8 1.55 15.62 5.82
N ARG A 9 0.32 15.59 5.32
CA ARG A 9 -0.22 16.64 4.47
C ARG A 9 -1.42 17.27 5.17
N ALA A 10 -1.96 18.34 4.58
CA ALA A 10 -3.08 19.05 5.20
C ALA A 10 -4.28 18.14 5.43
N GLU A 11 -4.59 17.27 4.46
CA GLU A 11 -5.80 16.46 4.51
C GLU A 11 -5.55 14.97 4.70
N ASP A 12 -4.33 14.51 4.47
CA ASP A 12 -4.01 13.08 4.59
C ASP A 12 -2.55 12.90 4.98
N THR A 13 -2.18 11.62 5.16
CA THR A 13 -0.79 11.25 5.38
C THR A 13 -0.41 10.28 4.26
N THR A 14 0.71 10.56 3.61
CA THR A 14 1.20 9.71 2.53
C THR A 14 2.35 8.85 3.02
N ILE A 15 2.23 7.54 2.80
CA ILE A 15 3.32 6.59 3.01
C ILE A 15 3.91 6.34 1.63
N THR A 16 5.17 6.71 1.42
CA THR A 16 5.87 6.46 0.17
C THR A 16 6.77 5.25 0.34
N LEU A 17 6.61 4.27 -0.53
CA LEU A 17 7.37 3.03 -0.49
C LEU A 17 8.30 2.95 -1.69
N GLU A 18 9.55 2.56 -1.43
CA GLU A 18 10.55 2.36 -2.48
C GLU A 18 11.28 1.05 -2.22
N GLY A 19 11.37 0.21 -3.24
CA GLY A 19 12.08 -1.06 -3.17
C GLY A 19 11.15 -2.24 -3.20
N ARG A 20 11.36 -3.21 -2.31
CA ARG A 20 10.63 -4.48 -2.34
C ARG A 20 9.85 -4.68 -1.04
N VAL A 21 8.56 -4.89 -1.19
CA VAL A 21 7.66 -5.12 -0.04
C VAL A 21 7.64 -6.63 0.21
N VAL A 22 8.64 -7.11 0.92
CA VAL A 22 8.87 -8.55 1.12
C VAL A 22 9.33 -8.84 2.54
N GLY A 23 9.01 -10.03 3.04
CA GLY A 23 9.55 -10.58 4.27
C GLY A 23 9.37 -9.67 5.47
N PRO A 24 10.44 -9.45 6.25
CA PRO A 24 10.33 -8.64 7.47
C PRO A 24 9.96 -7.19 7.22
N TRP A 25 10.15 -6.69 5.99
CA TRP A 25 9.77 -5.32 5.64
C TRP A 25 8.26 -5.14 5.65
N VAL A 26 7.51 -6.23 5.43
CA VAL A 26 6.05 -6.21 5.53
C VAL A 26 5.65 -5.85 6.96
N ASP A 27 6.34 -6.41 7.95
CA ASP A 27 6.05 -6.12 9.36
C ASP A 27 6.37 -4.67 9.70
N GLU A 28 7.44 -4.13 9.13
CA GLU A 28 7.79 -2.72 9.31
C GLU A 28 6.69 -1.81 8.77
N LEU A 29 6.18 -2.13 7.60
CA LEU A 29 5.11 -1.35 7.00
C LEU A 29 3.83 -1.46 7.83
N ARG A 30 3.52 -2.65 8.31
CA ARG A 30 2.33 -2.86 9.15
C ARG A 30 2.42 -2.01 10.40
N HIS A 31 3.59 -2.00 11.04
CA HIS A 31 3.78 -1.22 12.26
C HIS A 31 3.57 0.27 12.00
N CYS A 32 4.17 0.77 10.92
CA CYS A 32 4.02 2.17 10.53
C CYS A 32 2.54 2.52 10.30
N TRP A 33 1.84 1.67 9.54
CA TRP A 33 0.43 1.88 9.24
C TRP A 33 -0.43 1.89 10.50
N GLN A 34 -0.17 0.95 11.42
CA GLN A 34 -0.97 0.86 12.64
C GLN A 34 -0.86 2.12 13.48
N GLN A 35 0.30 2.74 13.52
CA GLN A 35 0.46 3.99 14.23
C GLN A 35 -0.34 5.12 13.58
N LEU A 36 -0.39 5.14 12.26
CA LEU A 36 -1.17 6.14 11.54
C LEU A 36 -2.67 5.93 11.69
N ARG A 37 -3.12 4.68 11.81
CA ARG A 37 -4.52 4.38 12.05
C ARG A 37 -5.00 4.98 13.37
N VAL A 38 -4.16 4.90 14.39
CA VAL A 38 -4.50 5.45 15.71
C VAL A 38 -4.71 6.96 15.61
N ALA A 39 -3.96 7.63 14.74
CA ALA A 39 -4.12 9.06 14.54
C ALA A 39 -5.42 9.42 13.82
N GLY A 40 -6.07 8.46 13.18
CA GLY A 40 -7.38 8.67 12.56
C GLY A 40 -7.37 9.46 11.27
N ARG A 41 -6.21 9.71 10.68
CA ARG A 41 -6.12 10.48 9.44
C ARG A 41 -6.20 9.56 8.23
N PRO A 42 -6.73 10.05 7.11
CA PRO A 42 -6.70 9.28 5.87
C PRO A 42 -5.27 8.95 5.47
N VAL A 43 -5.05 7.74 4.95
CA VAL A 43 -3.73 7.27 4.55
C VAL A 43 -3.70 7.01 3.06
N ARG A 44 -2.69 7.55 2.40
CA ARG A 44 -2.43 7.31 0.99
C ARG A 44 -1.09 6.56 0.90
N VAL A 45 -1.04 5.50 0.10
CA VAL A 45 0.17 4.70 -0.07
C VAL A 45 0.66 4.87 -1.50
N ASP A 46 1.83 5.46 -1.66
CA ASP A 46 2.44 5.71 -2.96
C ASP A 46 3.35 4.54 -3.29
N LEU A 47 3.02 3.82 -4.36
CA LEU A 47 3.73 2.61 -4.78
C LEU A 47 4.60 2.83 -6.02
N ASP A 48 4.81 4.07 -6.44
CA ASP A 48 5.58 4.34 -7.66
C ASP A 48 6.99 3.77 -7.62
N GLY A 49 7.62 3.76 -6.46
CA GLY A 49 8.98 3.25 -6.31
C GLY A 49 9.07 1.77 -5.97
N VAL A 50 7.96 1.06 -5.95
CA VAL A 50 7.95 -0.36 -5.55
C VAL A 50 8.27 -1.25 -6.74
N ALA A 51 9.29 -2.11 -6.58
CA ALA A 51 9.71 -3.02 -7.63
C ALA A 51 9.03 -4.38 -7.53
N PHE A 52 8.62 -4.79 -6.32
CA PHE A 52 8.03 -6.10 -6.13
C PHE A 52 7.29 -6.17 -4.80
N ILE A 53 6.21 -6.96 -4.77
CA ILE A 53 5.40 -7.19 -3.57
C ILE A 53 5.17 -8.70 -3.47
N ASP A 54 5.58 -9.30 -2.32
CA ASP A 54 5.34 -10.73 -2.12
C ASP A 54 3.91 -10.97 -1.63
N ALA A 55 3.56 -12.25 -1.39
CA ALA A 55 2.20 -12.60 -0.99
C ALA A 55 1.80 -11.93 0.32
N ARG A 56 2.71 -11.86 1.30
CA ARG A 56 2.43 -11.20 2.57
C ARG A 56 2.23 -9.70 2.39
N GLY A 57 3.02 -9.10 1.49
CA GLY A 57 2.89 -7.69 1.17
C GLY A 57 1.55 -7.39 0.53
N ARG A 58 1.10 -8.24 -0.39
CA ARG A 58 -0.22 -8.10 -1.01
C ARG A 58 -1.32 -8.19 0.02
N GLU A 59 -1.19 -9.12 0.95
CA GLU A 59 -2.16 -9.31 2.02
C GLU A 59 -2.28 -8.05 2.88
N LEU A 60 -1.14 -7.49 3.28
CA LEU A 60 -1.13 -6.27 4.08
C LEU A 60 -1.73 -5.09 3.33
N LEU A 61 -1.35 -4.90 2.07
CA LEU A 61 -1.90 -3.81 1.29
C LEU A 61 -3.40 -3.98 1.08
N GLY A 62 -3.87 -5.21 0.99
CA GLY A 62 -5.30 -5.50 0.93
C GLY A 62 -6.01 -5.09 2.22
N GLU A 63 -5.42 -5.38 3.37
CA GLU A 63 -5.96 -4.95 4.66
C GLU A 63 -6.02 -3.43 4.76
N MET A 64 -4.96 -2.77 4.30
CA MET A 64 -4.90 -1.31 4.31
C MET A 64 -5.99 -0.73 3.41
N HIS A 65 -6.17 -1.31 2.24
CA HIS A 65 -7.21 -0.88 1.32
C HIS A 65 -8.60 -1.08 1.92
N ALA A 66 -8.82 -2.20 2.57
CA ALA A 66 -10.11 -2.48 3.23
C ALA A 66 -10.38 -1.49 4.35
N ASP A 67 -9.33 -0.93 4.95
CA ASP A 67 -9.42 0.07 5.99
C ASP A 67 -9.36 1.50 5.41
N ARG A 68 -9.68 1.63 4.13
CA ARG A 68 -9.82 2.91 3.41
C ARG A 68 -8.51 3.60 3.05
N ALA A 69 -7.38 2.93 3.14
CA ALA A 69 -6.15 3.48 2.61
C ALA A 69 -6.25 3.51 1.08
N VAL A 70 -5.73 4.56 0.47
CA VAL A 70 -5.76 4.72 -0.98
C VAL A 70 -4.40 4.30 -1.54
N LEU A 71 -4.40 3.26 -2.37
CA LEU A 71 -3.17 2.79 -3.02
C LEU A 71 -3.03 3.49 -4.36
N VAL A 72 -1.92 4.19 -4.57
CA VAL A 72 -1.72 4.97 -5.79
C VAL A 72 -0.41 4.58 -6.48
N THR A 73 -0.43 4.59 -7.80
CA THR A 73 0.76 4.38 -8.62
C THR A 73 0.53 4.90 -10.03
N GLY A 74 1.60 5.42 -10.65
CA GLY A 74 1.58 5.77 -12.06
C GLY A 74 2.19 4.70 -12.95
N ASP A 75 2.72 3.63 -12.34
CA ASP A 75 3.36 2.54 -13.07
C ASP A 75 2.29 1.58 -13.59
N VAL A 76 2.30 1.31 -14.91
CA VAL A 76 1.30 0.45 -15.54
C VAL A 76 1.33 -0.97 -14.96
N MET A 77 2.51 -1.53 -14.74
CA MET A 77 2.63 -2.89 -14.19
C MET A 77 2.14 -2.93 -12.75
N MET A 78 2.50 -1.95 -11.96
CA MET A 78 2.07 -1.90 -10.57
C MET A 78 0.57 -1.61 -10.47
N ARG A 79 0.00 -0.89 -11.44
CA ARG A 79 -1.44 -0.64 -11.46
C ARG A 79 -2.22 -1.94 -11.53
N ALA A 80 -1.75 -2.90 -12.31
CA ALA A 80 -2.41 -4.19 -12.40
C ALA A 80 -2.39 -4.90 -11.04
N VAL A 81 -1.28 -4.82 -10.32
CA VAL A 81 -1.16 -5.41 -8.98
C VAL A 81 -2.10 -4.72 -8.00
N VAL A 82 -2.14 -3.39 -8.04
CA VAL A 82 -3.02 -2.61 -7.17
C VAL A 82 -4.48 -2.96 -7.43
N ASP A 83 -4.86 -3.09 -8.69
CA ASP A 83 -6.24 -3.43 -9.04
C ASP A 83 -6.62 -4.82 -8.53
N GLU A 84 -5.70 -5.77 -8.59
CA GLU A 84 -5.93 -7.10 -8.02
C GLU A 84 -6.12 -7.03 -6.50
N ILE A 85 -5.24 -6.28 -5.84
CA ILE A 85 -5.30 -6.14 -4.39
C ILE A 85 -6.63 -5.50 -3.98
N ALA A 86 -7.05 -4.48 -4.70
CA ALA A 86 -8.28 -3.75 -4.41
C ALA A 86 -9.54 -4.48 -4.87
N GLY A 87 -9.39 -5.62 -5.57
CA GLY A 87 -10.53 -6.36 -6.08
C GLY A 87 -11.27 -5.64 -7.19
N ARG A 88 -10.59 -4.81 -7.96
CA ARG A 88 -11.23 -4.03 -9.03
C ARG A 88 -11.25 -4.74 -10.37
N VAL A 89 -10.56 -5.87 -10.47
CA VAL A 89 -10.52 -6.62 -11.72
C VAL A 89 -11.90 -7.25 -11.94
N PRO A 90 -12.52 -7.01 -13.10
CA PRO A 90 -13.84 -7.60 -13.39
C PRO A 90 -13.77 -9.11 -13.33
N ARG A 91 -14.80 -9.73 -12.80
CA ARG A 91 -14.87 -11.19 -12.72
C ARG A 91 -15.64 -11.71 -13.91
N PRO A 92 -15.13 -12.77 -14.56
CA PRO A 92 -15.81 -13.30 -15.76
C PRO A 92 -17.17 -13.92 -15.47
N ASP A 93 -17.43 -14.26 -14.24
CA ASP A 93 -18.70 -14.90 -13.86
C ASP A 93 -19.77 -13.89 -13.44
N ARG A 94 -19.53 -12.62 -13.70
CA ARG A 94 -20.50 -11.58 -13.30
C ARG A 94 -21.26 -11.06 -14.48
#